data_3addc388e56affa718351c537bddae8b
#
_entry.id   3addc388e56affa718351c537bddae8b
#
_cell.length_a   1.000
_cell.length_b   1.000
_cell.length_c   1.000
_cell.angle_alpha   90.00
_cell.angle_beta   90.00
_cell.angle_gamma   90.00
#
_symmetry.space_group_name_H-M   'P 1'
#
loop_
_entity.id
_entity.type
_entity.pdbx_description
1 polymer ?
#
loop_
_entity_poly.entity_id
_entity_poly.type
_entity_poly.pdbx_seq_one_letter_code
_entity_poly.pdbx_strand_id
1 'polypeptide(L)'
;MNFLKIVAKTDKGRVRSSNQDAYAVGEFPDEVAWAVVCDGMGGAAGGNIASALAVKVISDKINASYRENMKPSSIKNMLDSALVAANIEVYDMADAKPELHGMGTTVVCTVVKDGCAYIAHAGDSRAYVFRNCRLEQVTTDHSLVQDLVNKGEITKEE
;
A
#
# COMPACT_ATOMS: atom_id res chain seq x y z
N MET A 1 -18.40 16.27 -16.58
CA MET A 1 -17.43 16.21 -15.49
C MET A 1 -17.43 14.79 -14.95
N ASN A 2 -16.33 14.07 -15.08
CA ASN A 2 -16.16 12.77 -14.45
C ASN A 2 -15.62 13.04 -13.04
N PHE A 3 -16.47 12.95 -12.03
CA PHE A 3 -16.03 13.08 -10.64
C PHE A 3 -15.35 11.78 -10.22
N LEU A 4 -14.12 11.87 -9.72
CA LEU A 4 -13.51 10.77 -8.98
C LEU A 4 -14.34 10.51 -7.73
N LYS A 5 -14.60 9.23 -7.46
CA LYS A 5 -15.27 8.79 -6.23
C LYS A 5 -14.37 7.78 -5.54
N ILE A 6 -13.98 8.08 -4.31
CA ILE A 6 -13.22 7.17 -3.47
C ILE A 6 -14.17 6.50 -2.48
N VAL A 7 -14.03 5.19 -2.33
CA VAL A 7 -14.71 4.40 -1.30
C VAL A 7 -13.69 3.51 -0.63
N ALA A 8 -13.66 3.49 0.69
CA ALA A 8 -12.79 2.64 1.47
C ALA A 8 -13.58 1.90 2.54
N LYS A 9 -13.18 0.67 2.83
CA LYS A 9 -13.78 -0.17 3.86
C LYS A 9 -12.74 -1.15 4.40
N THR A 10 -12.79 -1.41 5.69
CA THR A 10 -12.04 -2.47 6.36
C THR A 10 -12.95 -3.27 7.27
N ASP A 11 -12.65 -4.54 7.49
CA ASP A 11 -13.41 -5.44 8.34
C ASP A 11 -12.47 -6.53 8.88
N LYS A 12 -12.54 -6.82 10.18
CA LYS A 12 -11.69 -7.86 10.81
C LYS A 12 -12.04 -9.30 10.39
N GLY A 13 -13.19 -9.49 9.75
CA GLY A 13 -13.73 -10.80 9.44
C GLY A 13 -14.27 -11.52 10.68
N ARG A 14 -14.50 -12.84 10.52
CA ARG A 14 -15.17 -13.68 11.53
C ARG A 14 -14.21 -14.49 12.41
N VAL A 15 -12.95 -14.59 12.04
CA VAL A 15 -11.96 -15.48 12.66
C VAL A 15 -10.96 -14.72 13.52
N ARG A 16 -10.50 -13.56 13.06
CA ARG A 16 -9.49 -12.76 13.76
C ARG A 16 -10.07 -12.03 14.97
N SER A 17 -9.30 -11.89 16.04
CA SER A 17 -9.66 -11.11 17.22
C SER A 17 -9.51 -9.60 16.99
N SER A 18 -8.57 -9.19 16.15
CA SER A 18 -8.30 -7.80 15.78
C SER A 18 -8.13 -7.65 14.27
N ASN A 19 -8.42 -6.45 13.77
CA ASN A 19 -8.11 -6.05 12.42
C ASN A 19 -6.74 -5.37 12.40
N GLN A 20 -5.80 -5.89 11.62
CA GLN A 20 -4.45 -5.35 11.49
C GLN A 20 -4.25 -4.55 10.20
N ASP A 21 -5.32 -4.41 9.42
CA ASP A 21 -5.32 -3.55 8.25
C ASP A 21 -5.46 -2.08 8.64
N ALA A 22 -4.79 -1.22 7.89
CA ALA A 22 -4.97 0.22 7.96
C ALA A 22 -5.07 0.80 6.55
N TYR A 23 -5.77 1.91 6.41
CA TYR A 23 -5.84 2.63 5.15
C TYR A 23 -6.00 4.14 5.37
N ALA A 24 -5.64 4.91 4.35
CA ALA A 24 -6.01 6.31 4.23
C ALA A 24 -6.30 6.64 2.77
N VAL A 25 -7.14 7.64 2.57
CA VAL A 25 -7.50 8.17 1.26
C VAL A 25 -7.52 9.69 1.34
N GLY A 26 -7.29 10.34 0.22
CA GLY A 26 -7.37 11.79 0.14
C GLY A 26 -7.55 12.26 -1.29
N GLU A 27 -7.88 13.52 -1.41
CA GLU A 27 -8.11 14.20 -2.68
C GLU A 27 -7.29 15.49 -2.72
N PHE A 28 -6.85 15.84 -3.92
CA PHE A 28 -6.27 17.14 -4.24
C PHE A 28 -7.16 17.84 -5.27
N PRO A 29 -6.99 19.15 -5.48
CA PRO A 29 -7.64 19.84 -6.58
C PRO A 29 -7.43 19.13 -7.92
N ASP A 30 -8.26 19.48 -8.92
CA ASP A 30 -8.17 18.97 -10.30
C ASP A 30 -8.39 17.46 -10.46
N GLU A 31 -9.32 16.92 -9.68
CA GLU A 31 -9.72 15.52 -9.76
C GLU A 31 -8.54 14.55 -9.54
N VAL A 32 -7.66 14.88 -8.62
CA VAL A 32 -6.56 14.01 -8.20
C VAL A 32 -6.91 13.34 -6.88
N ALA A 33 -6.75 12.02 -6.84
CA ALA A 33 -7.04 11.23 -5.66
C ALA A 33 -5.84 10.35 -5.30
N TRP A 34 -5.70 10.03 -4.02
CA TRP A 34 -4.72 9.08 -3.55
C TRP A 34 -5.31 8.12 -2.52
N ALA A 35 -4.74 6.95 -2.45
CA ALA A 35 -5.09 5.94 -1.46
C ALA A 35 -3.86 5.16 -1.02
N VAL A 36 -3.88 4.68 0.21
CA VAL A 36 -2.91 3.72 0.76
C VAL A 36 -3.64 2.67 1.58
N VAL A 37 -3.24 1.42 1.41
CA VAL A 37 -3.73 0.26 2.17
C VAL A 37 -2.53 -0.53 2.66
N CYS A 38 -2.55 -0.92 3.93
CA CYS A 38 -1.50 -1.69 4.59
C CYS A 38 -2.13 -2.84 5.37
N ASP A 39 -1.61 -4.07 5.19
CA ASP A 39 -1.95 -5.26 5.97
C ASP A 39 -0.79 -5.57 6.92
N GLY A 40 -1.05 -5.42 8.21
CA GLY A 40 -0.04 -5.54 9.25
C GLY A 40 0.21 -6.99 9.67
N MET A 41 1.47 -7.33 9.91
CA MET A 41 1.92 -8.62 10.43
C MET A 41 2.87 -8.44 11.62
N GLY A 42 3.02 -9.45 12.48
CA GLY A 42 3.94 -9.41 13.63
C GLY A 42 3.26 -9.59 14.98
N GLY A 43 2.38 -10.60 15.09
CA GLY A 43 1.71 -10.96 16.35
C GLY A 43 0.55 -10.03 16.72
N ALA A 44 0.04 -10.17 17.95
CA ALA A 44 -1.24 -9.58 18.36
C ALA A 44 -1.27 -8.03 18.37
N ALA A 45 -0.14 -7.38 18.56
CA ALA A 45 -0.05 -5.92 18.66
C ALA A 45 0.85 -5.28 17.58
N GLY A 46 1.86 -5.99 17.10
CA GLY A 46 2.86 -5.43 16.18
C GLY A 46 2.28 -5.03 14.82
N GLY A 47 1.42 -5.87 14.25
CA GLY A 47 0.81 -5.62 12.95
C GLY A 47 -0.03 -4.34 12.91
N ASN A 48 -0.85 -4.09 13.94
CA ASN A 48 -1.66 -2.87 14.04
C ASN A 48 -0.79 -1.60 14.08
N ILE A 49 0.34 -1.68 14.79
CA ILE A 49 1.27 -0.56 14.91
C ILE A 49 1.99 -0.34 13.58
N ALA A 50 2.48 -1.40 12.96
CA ALA A 50 3.20 -1.32 11.69
C ALA A 50 2.33 -0.74 10.57
N SER A 51 1.11 -1.27 10.38
CA SER A 51 0.20 -0.78 9.34
C SER A 51 -0.24 0.66 9.57
N ALA A 52 -0.59 1.03 10.82
CA ALA A 52 -0.99 2.39 11.15
C ALA A 52 0.16 3.39 10.96
N LEU A 53 1.39 3.03 11.36
CA LEU A 53 2.58 3.86 11.18
C LEU A 53 2.90 4.04 9.68
N ALA A 54 2.88 2.97 8.91
CA ALA A 54 3.13 3.04 7.48
C ALA A 54 2.11 3.92 6.76
N VAL A 55 0.81 3.74 7.04
CA VAL A 55 -0.26 4.59 6.49
C VAL A 55 -0.02 6.06 6.84
N LYS A 56 0.31 6.36 8.10
CA LYS A 56 0.59 7.73 8.53
C LYS A 56 1.76 8.35 7.76
N VAL A 57 2.90 7.66 7.71
CA VAL A 57 4.12 8.19 7.06
C VAL A 57 3.89 8.41 5.57
N ILE A 58 3.24 7.45 4.89
CA ILE A 58 2.95 7.55 3.45
C ILE A 58 1.98 8.71 3.18
N SER A 59 0.91 8.82 3.96
CA SER A 59 -0.06 9.90 3.83
C SER A 59 0.56 11.27 4.03
N ASP A 60 1.37 11.43 5.07
CA ASP A 60 2.08 12.67 5.36
C ASP A 60 3.04 13.04 4.22
N LYS A 61 3.77 12.07 3.68
CA LYS A 61 4.68 12.28 2.54
C LYS A 61 3.95 12.69 1.27
N ILE A 62 2.85 12.02 0.94
CA ILE A 62 2.02 12.36 -0.23
C ILE A 62 1.49 13.78 -0.08
N ASN A 63 0.86 14.11 1.06
CA ASN A 63 0.29 15.43 1.30
C ASN A 63 1.35 16.56 1.32
N ALA A 64 2.53 16.30 1.85
CA ALA A 64 3.61 17.27 1.89
C ALA A 64 4.30 17.49 0.54
N SER A 65 4.39 16.44 -0.28
CA SER A 65 5.23 16.43 -1.49
C SER A 65 4.46 16.65 -2.78
N TYR A 66 3.16 16.31 -2.82
CA TYR A 66 2.36 16.47 -4.03
C TYR A 66 2.27 17.93 -4.46
N ARG A 67 2.39 18.16 -5.76
CA ARG A 67 2.17 19.47 -6.42
C ARG A 67 1.38 19.26 -7.69
N GLU A 68 0.48 20.18 -8.01
CA GLU A 68 -0.44 20.13 -9.14
C GLU A 68 0.23 19.80 -10.47
N ASN A 69 1.37 20.42 -10.74
CA ASN A 69 2.10 20.28 -12.02
C ASN A 69 3.15 19.16 -12.02
N MET A 70 3.02 18.18 -11.12
CA MET A 70 3.95 17.04 -11.09
C MET A 70 3.87 16.21 -12.36
N LYS A 71 5.04 15.91 -12.92
CA LYS A 71 5.18 14.96 -14.04
C LYS A 71 4.99 13.51 -13.54
N PRO A 72 4.60 12.58 -14.44
CA PRO A 72 4.48 11.16 -14.10
C PRO A 72 5.67 10.57 -13.34
N SER A 73 6.89 10.89 -13.77
CA SER A 73 8.12 10.43 -13.09
C SER A 73 8.25 10.98 -11.66
N SER A 74 7.85 12.23 -11.45
CA SER A 74 7.90 12.85 -10.12
C SER A 74 6.87 12.23 -9.17
N ILE A 75 5.68 11.87 -9.67
CA ILE A 75 4.67 11.15 -8.89
C ILE A 75 5.20 9.76 -8.48
N LYS A 76 5.80 9.02 -9.41
CA LYS A 76 6.41 7.72 -9.11
C LYS A 76 7.50 7.85 -8.05
N ASN A 77 8.45 8.77 -8.22
CA ASN A 77 9.52 9.00 -7.26
C ASN A 77 8.99 9.43 -5.88
N MET A 78 7.90 10.18 -5.83
CA MET A 78 7.24 10.55 -4.58
C MET A 78 6.68 9.32 -3.87
N LEU A 79 5.99 8.43 -4.59
CA LEU A 79 5.46 7.18 -4.02
C LEU A 79 6.59 6.26 -3.53
N ASP A 80 7.63 6.06 -4.34
CA ASP A 80 8.79 5.26 -3.95
C ASP A 80 9.47 5.81 -2.70
N SER A 81 9.66 7.13 -2.63
CA SER A 81 10.24 7.80 -1.47
C SER A 81 9.35 7.67 -0.23
N ALA A 82 8.03 7.68 -0.40
CA ALA A 82 7.09 7.47 0.70
C ALA A 82 7.16 6.04 1.26
N LEU A 83 7.28 5.03 0.38
CA LEU A 83 7.46 3.64 0.79
C LEU A 83 8.78 3.45 1.56
N VAL A 84 9.88 4.00 1.04
CA VAL A 84 11.18 3.92 1.71
C VAL A 84 11.13 4.57 3.09
N ALA A 85 10.51 5.75 3.20
CA ALA A 85 10.38 6.42 4.50
C ALA A 85 9.54 5.60 5.49
N ALA A 86 8.42 5.02 5.04
CA ALA A 86 7.60 4.16 5.88
C ALA A 86 8.35 2.91 6.34
N ASN A 87 9.12 2.29 5.45
CA ASN A 87 9.94 1.12 5.80
C ASN A 87 10.98 1.46 6.89
N ILE A 88 11.66 2.60 6.79
CA ILE A 88 12.63 3.05 7.78
C ILE A 88 11.94 3.22 9.14
N GLU A 89 10.84 3.95 9.20
CA GLU A 89 10.13 4.23 10.46
C GLU A 89 9.58 2.95 11.13
N VAL A 90 9.04 2.02 10.33
CA VAL A 90 8.54 0.73 10.84
C VAL A 90 9.71 -0.11 11.35
N TYR A 91 10.81 -0.19 10.61
CA TYR A 91 11.99 -0.94 10.98
C TYR A 91 12.64 -0.39 12.27
N ASP A 92 12.87 0.92 12.33
CA ASP A 92 13.49 1.58 13.49
C ASP A 92 12.64 1.39 14.75
N MET A 93 11.32 1.47 14.63
CA MET A 93 10.41 1.23 15.75
C MET A 93 10.44 -0.24 16.20
N ALA A 94 10.51 -1.19 15.27
CA ALA A 94 10.62 -2.62 15.57
C ALA A 94 11.95 -2.94 16.27
N ASP A 95 13.04 -2.32 15.87
CA ASP A 95 14.37 -2.51 16.46
C ASP A 95 14.48 -1.88 17.85
N ALA A 96 13.89 -0.71 18.04
CA ALA A 96 13.94 0.03 19.31
C ALA A 96 13.09 -0.60 20.43
N LYS A 97 12.10 -1.45 20.10
CA LYS A 97 11.14 -2.01 21.05
C LYS A 97 11.08 -3.53 20.96
N PRO A 98 11.64 -4.27 21.93
CA PRO A 98 11.66 -5.74 21.90
C PRO A 98 10.29 -6.39 21.71
N GLU A 99 9.23 -5.79 22.25
CA GLU A 99 7.86 -6.26 22.13
C GLU A 99 7.27 -6.11 20.71
N LEU A 100 7.91 -5.30 19.85
CA LEU A 100 7.52 -5.07 18.46
C LEU A 100 8.47 -5.74 17.47
N HIS A 101 9.43 -6.50 17.95
CA HIS A 101 10.40 -7.19 17.10
C HIS A 101 9.68 -8.11 16.09
N GLY A 102 10.03 -7.97 14.82
CA GLY A 102 9.40 -8.73 13.73
C GLY A 102 8.06 -8.18 13.25
N MET A 103 7.61 -7.01 13.74
CA MET A 103 6.47 -6.35 13.14
C MET A 103 6.79 -5.88 11.72
N GLY A 104 5.78 -5.90 10.87
CA GLY A 104 5.87 -5.43 9.49
C GLY A 104 4.50 -5.18 8.92
N THR A 105 4.47 -4.74 7.68
CA THR A 105 3.21 -4.51 6.95
C THR A 105 3.44 -4.56 5.46
N THR A 106 2.43 -5.00 4.73
CA THR A 106 2.35 -4.76 3.29
C THR A 106 2.00 -3.29 3.02
N VAL A 107 2.21 -2.84 1.81
CA VAL A 107 1.77 -1.53 1.34
C VAL A 107 1.29 -1.64 -0.11
N VAL A 108 0.14 -1.06 -0.40
CA VAL A 108 -0.26 -0.66 -1.75
C VAL A 108 -0.67 0.80 -1.68
N CYS A 109 0.01 1.67 -2.40
CA CYS A 109 -0.37 3.07 -2.49
C CYS A 109 -0.53 3.50 -3.95
N THR A 110 -1.43 4.44 -4.17
CA THR A 110 -1.73 4.94 -5.51
C THR A 110 -2.01 6.44 -5.51
N VAL A 111 -1.66 7.09 -6.61
CA VAL A 111 -2.18 8.41 -6.99
C VAL A 111 -2.86 8.26 -8.34
N VAL A 112 -4.08 8.75 -8.44
CA VAL A 112 -4.85 8.82 -9.69
C VAL A 112 -4.88 10.25 -10.17
N LYS A 113 -4.38 10.49 -11.37
CA LYS A 113 -4.29 11.82 -11.99
C LYS A 113 -4.43 11.69 -13.51
N ASP A 114 -5.22 12.55 -14.13
CA ASP A 114 -5.39 12.62 -15.58
C ASP A 114 -5.72 11.26 -16.22
N GLY A 115 -6.60 10.46 -15.58
CA GLY A 115 -7.00 9.14 -16.07
C GLY A 115 -5.92 8.05 -15.90
N CYS A 116 -4.79 8.35 -15.27
CA CYS A 116 -3.71 7.41 -15.00
C CYS A 116 -3.62 7.09 -13.50
N ALA A 117 -3.43 5.82 -13.15
CA ALA A 117 -3.10 5.38 -11.81
C ALA A 117 -1.60 5.10 -11.71
N TYR A 118 -0.94 5.77 -10.78
CA TYR A 118 0.46 5.54 -10.41
C TYR A 118 0.46 4.73 -9.14
N ILE A 119 1.00 3.52 -9.19
CA ILE A 119 0.93 2.55 -8.10
C ILE A 119 2.33 2.17 -7.67
N ALA A 120 2.57 2.17 -6.35
CA ALA A 120 3.73 1.55 -5.73
C ALA A 120 3.27 0.58 -4.65
N HIS A 121 3.97 -0.55 -4.50
CA HIS A 121 3.59 -1.57 -3.53
C HIS A 121 4.79 -2.34 -2.99
N ALA A 122 4.59 -2.93 -1.81
CA ALA A 122 5.49 -3.90 -1.20
C ALA A 122 4.65 -4.96 -0.48
N GLY A 123 4.97 -6.24 -0.69
CA GLY A 123 4.26 -7.39 -0.13
C GLY A 123 3.27 -8.02 -1.12
N ASP A 124 2.29 -8.72 -0.59
CA ASP A 124 1.30 -9.53 -1.30
C ASP A 124 -0.13 -8.94 -1.29
N SER A 125 -0.31 -7.75 -0.75
CA SER A 125 -1.52 -6.96 -0.97
C SER A 125 -1.58 -6.51 -2.43
N ARG A 126 -2.77 -6.53 -3.03
CA ARG A 126 -2.94 -6.44 -4.48
C ARG A 126 -3.75 -5.22 -4.91
N ALA A 127 -3.40 -4.67 -6.06
CA ALA A 127 -4.22 -3.70 -6.79
C ALA A 127 -4.79 -4.33 -8.06
N TYR A 128 -6.03 -3.97 -8.36
CA TYR A 128 -6.74 -4.41 -9.54
C TYR A 128 -7.33 -3.23 -10.29
N VAL A 129 -7.39 -3.35 -11.61
CA VAL A 129 -8.10 -2.42 -12.48
C VAL A 129 -9.29 -3.16 -13.10
N PHE A 130 -10.47 -2.56 -12.98
CA PHE A 130 -11.66 -3.04 -13.67
C PHE A 130 -12.01 -2.06 -14.80
N ARG A 131 -11.93 -2.54 -16.03
CA ARG A 131 -12.30 -1.78 -17.23
C ARG A 131 -12.79 -2.72 -18.31
N ASN A 132 -13.69 -2.25 -19.17
CA ASN A 132 -14.24 -3.05 -20.26
C ASN A 132 -14.78 -4.42 -19.80
N CYS A 133 -15.47 -4.47 -18.64
CA CYS A 133 -15.99 -5.67 -18.01
C CYS A 133 -14.92 -6.74 -17.68
N ARG A 134 -13.65 -6.35 -17.53
CA ARG A 134 -12.56 -7.24 -17.14
C ARG A 134 -11.87 -6.70 -15.88
N LEU A 135 -11.60 -7.62 -14.96
CA LEU A 135 -10.79 -7.38 -13.77
C LEU A 135 -9.35 -7.85 -14.05
N GLU A 136 -8.39 -6.98 -13.85
CA GLU A 136 -6.98 -7.24 -14.14
C GLU A 136 -6.15 -6.88 -12.91
N GLN A 137 -5.34 -7.83 -12.41
CA GLN A 137 -4.37 -7.56 -11.35
C GLN A 137 -3.19 -6.80 -11.95
N VAL A 138 -2.84 -5.66 -11.34
CA VAL A 138 -1.76 -4.80 -11.84
C VAL A 138 -0.50 -4.83 -10.97
N THR A 139 -0.56 -5.50 -9.82
CA THR A 139 0.59 -5.74 -8.94
C THR A 139 1.06 -7.19 -9.05
N THR A 140 2.35 -7.45 -8.78
CA THR A 140 2.89 -8.79 -8.64
C THR A 140 3.25 -9.02 -7.18
N ASP A 141 2.77 -10.11 -6.58
CA ASP A 141 3.02 -10.40 -5.17
C ASP A 141 4.52 -10.51 -4.89
N HIS A 142 4.99 -9.84 -3.85
CA HIS A 142 6.32 -10.01 -3.31
C HIS A 142 6.28 -11.06 -2.20
N SER A 143 6.27 -12.32 -2.58
CA SER A 143 6.26 -13.46 -1.67
C SER A 143 7.26 -14.52 -2.13
N LEU A 144 7.71 -15.36 -1.20
CA LEU A 144 8.62 -16.46 -1.53
C LEU A 144 8.02 -17.40 -2.59
N VAL A 145 6.72 -17.69 -2.48
CA VAL A 145 5.98 -18.53 -3.44
C VAL A 145 5.99 -17.88 -4.84
N GLN A 146 5.71 -16.59 -4.94
CA GLN A 146 5.75 -15.90 -6.23
C GLN A 146 7.17 -15.84 -6.81
N ASP A 147 8.18 -15.71 -5.97
CA ASP A 147 9.58 -15.76 -6.41
C ASP A 147 9.95 -17.14 -6.99
N LEU A 148 9.48 -18.22 -6.37
CA LEU A 148 9.68 -19.59 -6.87
C LEU A 148 8.94 -19.81 -8.21
N VAL A 149 7.73 -19.29 -8.35
CA VAL A 149 7.00 -19.30 -9.64
C VAL A 149 7.76 -18.52 -10.70
N ASN A 150 8.25 -17.31 -10.38
CA ASN A 150 8.98 -16.46 -11.31
C ASN A 150 10.31 -17.11 -11.76
N LYS A 151 10.95 -17.91 -10.90
CA LYS A 151 12.15 -18.70 -11.22
C LYS A 151 11.84 -19.99 -11.96
N GLY A 152 10.57 -20.38 -12.10
CA GLY A 152 10.15 -21.62 -12.72
C GLY A 152 10.41 -22.87 -11.88
N GLU A 153 10.61 -22.71 -10.56
CA GLU A 153 10.86 -23.83 -9.64
C GLU A 153 9.57 -24.53 -9.23
N ILE A 154 8.44 -23.79 -9.25
CA ILE A 154 7.08 -24.32 -9.03
C ILE A 154 6.12 -23.70 -10.04
N THR A 155 4.96 -24.33 -10.25
CA THR A 155 3.88 -23.79 -11.09
C THR A 155 2.93 -22.94 -10.26
N LYS A 156 2.04 -22.17 -10.92
CA LYS A 156 1.00 -21.38 -10.23
C LYS A 156 -0.06 -22.24 -9.54
N GLU A 157 -0.13 -23.51 -9.87
CA GLU A 157 -1.10 -24.48 -9.38
C GLU A 157 -0.56 -25.30 -8.20
N GLU A 158 0.76 -25.28 -7.97
CA GLU A 158 1.45 -25.85 -6.82
C GLU A 158 1.57 -24.83 -5.68
#